data_ed062fc3f46aa5b0eef63faaac3dfc89
#
_entry.id   ed062fc3f46aa5b0eef63faaac3dfc89
#
_cell.length_a   1.000
_cell.length_b   1.000
_cell.length_c   1.000
_cell.angle_alpha   90.00
_cell.angle_beta   90.00
_cell.angle_gamma   90.00
#
_symmetry.space_group_name_H-M   'P 1'
#
loop_
_entity.id
_entity.type
_entity.pdbx_description
1 polymer ?
#
loop_
_entity_poly.entity_id
_entity_poly.type
_entity_poly.pdbx_seq_one_letter_code
_entity_poly.pdbx_strand_id
1 'polypeptide(L)'
;MANVITEVGSPEDVGMSSERLLRIDNALQRYVDQEKLSGIVALIAREEQAVYFERFGQMSRETGMPMQSDTIFRIASMTKPVTSVAAMTLWEEGRFQLDDPVSRYIPELGSMKVLQDGNGAVNNLVEPERQMTVRDLLRHTSGLSLGISLLEASPVNKIYQDADLHNANQTLEEMTLKLSQLPLAGHPGAEWRYSIATDVLARLVEVISGMPFDEYLSHSIFDPLSMNDTGFHVQQEKIERFATVYGLTPSGELSPIGLPSEKRYTQRPGFLSGGDGLVSTAPDYLKFCQMMLNGGVLDDARILGRRTVDLMTINHLQPESMPFQISRTMSGFTKGYGFGLGFAVMTDLAESTAMGSEGEYNWGGAATTFFWVDPQEHLIGILMTQFMPMYHYNIDREFRILAYQALVD
;
A
#
# COMPACT_ATOMS: atom_id res chain seq x y z
N MET A 1 17.94 19.78 -10.07
CA MET A 1 18.89 18.79 -10.61
C MET A 1 18.05 17.58 -11.02
N ALA A 2 18.29 16.94 -12.15
CA ALA A 2 17.52 15.75 -12.55
C ALA A 2 17.84 14.64 -11.53
N ASN A 3 16.80 13.95 -11.04
CA ASN A 3 16.96 12.87 -10.08
C ASN A 3 17.76 11.72 -10.69
N VAL A 4 19.00 11.59 -10.32
CA VAL A 4 19.95 10.54 -10.75
C VAL A 4 19.46 9.14 -10.39
N ILE A 5 18.62 9.03 -9.37
CA ILE A 5 18.13 7.76 -8.81
C ILE A 5 17.38 6.86 -9.81
N THR A 6 16.84 7.42 -10.90
CA THR A 6 16.12 6.64 -11.95
C THR A 6 16.95 6.42 -13.21
N GLU A 7 18.16 6.95 -13.29
CA GLU A 7 19.11 6.59 -14.35
C GLU A 7 19.70 5.21 -14.02
N VAL A 8 19.60 4.29 -14.99
CA VAL A 8 20.12 2.92 -14.82
C VAL A 8 21.64 2.94 -14.90
N GLY A 9 22.30 2.63 -13.79
CA GLY A 9 23.74 2.47 -13.71
C GLY A 9 24.20 1.04 -13.97
N SER A 10 25.51 0.80 -13.84
CA SER A 10 26.05 -0.55 -13.96
C SER A 10 25.70 -1.39 -12.73
N PRO A 11 25.02 -2.54 -12.89
CA PRO A 11 24.72 -3.42 -11.76
C PRO A 11 25.98 -3.90 -11.02
N GLU A 12 27.09 -4.08 -11.73
CA GLU A 12 28.35 -4.53 -11.19
C GLU A 12 28.98 -3.54 -10.19
N ASP A 13 28.70 -2.24 -10.35
CA ASP A 13 29.21 -1.20 -9.45
C ASP A 13 28.61 -1.29 -8.05
N VAL A 14 27.46 -1.96 -7.92
CA VAL A 14 26.74 -2.16 -6.66
C VAL A 14 26.55 -3.63 -6.31
N GLY A 15 27.47 -4.51 -6.75
CA GLY A 15 27.49 -5.93 -6.39
C GLY A 15 26.32 -6.75 -6.96
N MET A 16 25.78 -6.37 -8.12
CA MET A 16 24.77 -7.15 -8.83
C MET A 16 25.28 -7.61 -10.19
N SER A 17 24.81 -8.75 -10.68
CA SER A 17 25.18 -9.29 -11.99
C SER A 17 24.17 -8.90 -13.06
N SER A 18 24.63 -8.15 -14.07
CA SER A 18 23.82 -7.80 -15.25
C SER A 18 23.34 -9.05 -16.00
N GLU A 19 24.19 -10.08 -16.15
CA GLU A 19 23.81 -11.36 -16.78
C GLU A 19 22.65 -12.04 -16.05
N ARG A 20 22.66 -12.00 -14.71
CA ARG A 20 21.58 -12.60 -13.90
C ARG A 20 20.31 -11.77 -13.90
N LEU A 21 20.41 -10.44 -13.96
CA LEU A 21 19.24 -9.55 -14.10
C LEU A 21 18.48 -9.80 -15.40
N LEU A 22 19.14 -10.15 -16.51
CA LEU A 22 18.49 -10.52 -17.78
C LEU A 22 17.52 -11.73 -17.67
N ARG A 23 17.61 -12.52 -16.60
CA ARG A 23 16.63 -13.59 -16.33
C ARG A 23 15.24 -13.04 -16.03
N ILE A 24 15.18 -11.82 -15.49
CA ILE A 24 13.92 -11.12 -15.20
C ILE A 24 13.18 -10.84 -16.51
N ASP A 25 13.87 -10.39 -17.56
CA ASP A 25 13.27 -10.09 -18.86
C ASP A 25 12.47 -11.29 -19.40
N ASN A 26 13.12 -12.45 -19.41
CA ASN A 26 12.49 -13.68 -19.89
C ASN A 26 11.29 -14.11 -19.02
N ALA A 27 11.39 -13.91 -17.73
CA ALA A 27 10.32 -14.26 -16.79
C ALA A 27 9.10 -13.33 -16.95
N LEU A 28 9.33 -12.02 -16.99
CA LEU A 28 8.25 -11.03 -17.08
C LEU A 28 7.64 -10.97 -18.49
N GLN A 29 8.45 -11.05 -19.56
CA GLN A 29 7.96 -11.10 -20.93
C GLN A 29 7.01 -12.29 -21.15
N ARG A 30 7.28 -13.42 -20.53
CA ARG A 30 6.44 -14.63 -20.58
C ARG A 30 5.01 -14.39 -20.09
N TYR A 31 4.79 -13.52 -19.09
CA TYR A 31 3.44 -13.15 -18.65
C TYR A 31 2.67 -12.36 -19.70
N VAL A 32 3.37 -11.54 -20.47
CA VAL A 32 2.78 -10.77 -21.58
C VAL A 32 2.54 -11.69 -22.78
N ASP A 33 3.51 -12.51 -23.18
CA ASP A 33 3.42 -13.41 -24.33
C ASP A 33 2.31 -14.47 -24.17
N GLN A 34 2.05 -14.89 -22.93
CA GLN A 34 0.97 -15.81 -22.58
C GLN A 34 -0.37 -15.11 -22.32
N GLU A 35 -0.47 -13.82 -22.62
CA GLU A 35 -1.66 -12.99 -22.42
C GLU A 35 -2.22 -13.01 -20.97
N LYS A 36 -1.36 -13.28 -19.98
CA LYS A 36 -1.72 -13.25 -18.56
C LYS A 36 -1.84 -11.84 -18.02
N LEU A 37 -0.96 -10.95 -18.48
CA LEU A 37 -0.92 -9.55 -18.12
C LEU A 37 -0.82 -8.69 -19.38
N SER A 38 -1.46 -7.50 -19.37
CA SER A 38 -1.36 -6.54 -20.47
C SER A 38 0.02 -5.91 -20.56
N GLY A 39 0.57 -5.52 -19.42
CA GLY A 39 1.90 -4.93 -19.35
C GLY A 39 2.41 -4.82 -17.91
N ILE A 40 3.71 -4.62 -17.81
CA ILE A 40 4.48 -4.63 -16.55
C ILE A 40 5.53 -3.53 -16.62
N VAL A 41 5.74 -2.85 -15.49
CA VAL A 41 6.94 -2.05 -15.20
C VAL A 41 7.63 -2.70 -14.00
N ALA A 42 8.93 -2.98 -14.12
CA ALA A 42 9.74 -3.56 -13.08
C ALA A 42 11.01 -2.74 -12.86
N LEU A 43 11.29 -2.42 -11.59
CA LEU A 43 12.41 -1.58 -11.20
C LEU A 43 13.14 -2.20 -10.01
N ILE A 44 14.47 -2.24 -10.06
CA ILE A 44 15.35 -2.59 -8.94
C ILE A 44 16.35 -1.46 -8.76
N ALA A 45 16.50 -1.00 -7.52
CA ALA A 45 17.56 -0.08 -7.13
C ALA A 45 18.36 -0.69 -5.97
N ARG A 46 19.67 -0.48 -5.97
CA ARG A 46 20.60 -0.89 -4.91
C ARG A 46 21.59 0.25 -4.69
N GLU A 47 21.97 0.52 -3.42
CA GLU A 47 22.94 1.55 -3.07
C GLU A 47 22.61 2.91 -3.72
N GLU A 48 21.34 3.32 -3.64
CA GLU A 48 20.82 4.58 -4.23
C GLU A 48 20.88 4.67 -5.77
N GLN A 49 21.14 3.56 -6.46
CA GLN A 49 21.25 3.50 -7.91
C GLN A 49 20.23 2.53 -8.50
N ALA A 50 19.42 2.97 -9.47
CA ALA A 50 18.65 2.04 -10.27
C ALA A 50 19.60 1.16 -11.10
N VAL A 51 19.41 -0.16 -11.03
CA VAL A 51 20.24 -1.15 -11.74
C VAL A 51 19.45 -1.99 -12.74
N TYR A 52 18.13 -1.91 -12.62
CA TYR A 52 17.20 -2.56 -13.54
C TYR A 52 15.91 -1.71 -13.63
N PHE A 53 15.51 -1.34 -14.84
CA PHE A 53 14.29 -0.57 -15.06
C PHE A 53 13.72 -0.90 -16.43
N GLU A 54 12.83 -1.89 -16.47
CA GLU A 54 12.30 -2.43 -17.71
C GLU A 54 10.77 -2.39 -17.75
N ARG A 55 10.26 -2.44 -18.96
CA ARG A 55 8.83 -2.37 -19.29
C ARG A 55 8.47 -3.37 -20.36
N PHE A 56 7.34 -4.04 -20.17
CA PHE A 56 6.87 -5.11 -21.03
C PHE A 56 5.42 -4.87 -21.42
N GLY A 57 5.04 -5.20 -22.64
CA GLY A 57 3.67 -5.17 -23.11
C GLY A 57 3.05 -3.78 -23.25
N GLN A 58 1.76 -3.67 -22.94
CA GLN A 58 0.93 -2.51 -23.23
C GLN A 58 0.23 -2.01 -21.96
N MET A 59 0.17 -0.68 -21.78
CA MET A 59 -0.65 -0.06 -20.74
C MET A 59 -2.14 -0.04 -21.11
N SER A 60 -2.47 -0.13 -22.42
CA SER A 60 -3.81 -0.32 -22.94
C SER A 60 -3.76 -1.19 -24.20
N ARG A 61 -4.39 -2.37 -24.15
CA ARG A 61 -4.50 -3.27 -25.30
C ARG A 61 -5.46 -2.73 -26.36
N GLU A 62 -6.52 -2.04 -25.93
CA GLU A 62 -7.57 -1.48 -26.77
C GLU A 62 -7.03 -0.38 -27.70
N THR A 63 -6.09 0.40 -27.22
CA THR A 63 -5.46 1.49 -27.99
C THR A 63 -4.12 1.11 -28.59
N GLY A 64 -3.55 -0.05 -28.20
CA GLY A 64 -2.23 -0.48 -28.60
C GLY A 64 -1.09 0.34 -27.97
N MET A 65 -1.37 1.16 -26.94
CA MET A 65 -0.37 1.99 -26.29
C MET A 65 0.63 1.14 -25.51
N PRO A 66 1.93 1.22 -25.84
CA PRO A 66 2.95 0.44 -25.15
C PRO A 66 3.12 0.90 -23.70
N MET A 67 3.57 -0.03 -22.82
CA MET A 67 3.99 0.34 -21.48
C MET A 67 5.18 1.31 -21.52
N GLN A 68 5.14 2.36 -20.73
CA GLN A 68 6.15 3.39 -20.63
C GLN A 68 6.80 3.37 -19.24
N SER A 69 8.02 3.88 -19.12
CA SER A 69 8.71 4.02 -17.83
C SER A 69 7.98 4.96 -16.86
N ASP A 70 7.23 5.91 -17.39
CA ASP A 70 6.43 6.90 -16.65
C ASP A 70 4.92 6.60 -16.70
N THR A 71 4.54 5.37 -17.02
CA THR A 71 3.13 4.92 -16.95
C THR A 71 2.59 5.14 -15.54
N ILE A 72 1.40 5.72 -15.46
CA ILE A 72 0.70 5.99 -14.21
C ILE A 72 -0.19 4.80 -13.86
N PHE A 73 -0.06 4.31 -12.63
CA PHE A 73 -0.78 3.15 -12.11
C PHE A 73 -1.71 3.54 -10.95
N ARG A 74 -2.85 2.87 -10.83
CA ARG A 74 -3.59 2.84 -9.56
C ARG A 74 -2.80 1.99 -8.60
N ILE A 75 -2.23 2.60 -7.56
CA ILE A 75 -1.38 1.87 -6.61
C ILE A 75 -2.17 1.23 -5.46
N ALA A 76 -3.49 1.49 -5.42
CA ALA A 76 -4.39 0.91 -4.44
C ALA A 76 -3.77 0.93 -3.02
N SER A 77 -3.67 -0.23 -2.35
CA SER A 77 -3.20 -0.30 -0.96
C SER A 77 -1.73 0.09 -0.74
N MET A 78 -0.93 0.31 -1.78
CA MET A 78 0.37 0.98 -1.62
C MET A 78 0.21 2.46 -1.17
N THR A 79 -1.00 3.00 -1.16
CA THR A 79 -1.36 4.28 -0.52
C THR A 79 -1.12 4.26 1.00
N LYS A 80 -1.32 3.11 1.68
CA LYS A 80 -1.27 2.99 3.15
C LYS A 80 0.07 3.37 3.77
N PRO A 81 1.23 2.93 3.25
CA PRO A 81 2.53 3.39 3.69
C PRO A 81 2.69 4.92 3.64
N VAL A 82 2.24 5.53 2.54
CA VAL A 82 2.31 6.99 2.35
C VAL A 82 1.44 7.72 3.39
N THR A 83 0.22 7.24 3.62
CA THR A 83 -0.68 7.78 4.65
C THR A 83 -0.08 7.63 6.06
N SER A 84 0.57 6.50 6.33
CA SER A 84 1.23 6.25 7.61
C SER A 84 2.42 7.19 7.83
N VAL A 85 3.23 7.42 6.81
CA VAL A 85 4.33 8.41 6.84
C VAL A 85 3.75 9.81 7.10
N ALA A 86 2.67 10.21 6.43
CA ALA A 86 2.02 11.50 6.64
C ALA A 86 1.53 11.68 8.08
N ALA A 87 0.96 10.65 8.70
CA ALA A 87 0.60 10.71 10.11
C ALA A 87 1.83 10.84 11.01
N MET A 88 2.92 10.13 10.69
CA MET A 88 4.13 10.14 11.50
C MET A 88 4.92 11.45 11.41
N THR A 89 4.75 12.27 10.35
CA THR A 89 5.30 13.64 10.35
C THR A 89 4.65 14.50 11.43
N LEU A 90 3.33 14.42 11.60
CA LEU A 90 2.60 15.10 12.68
C LEU A 90 2.95 14.57 14.07
N TRP A 91 3.25 13.26 14.16
CA TRP A 91 3.72 12.67 15.40
C TRP A 91 5.09 13.23 15.82
N GLU A 92 6.03 13.39 14.88
CA GLU A 92 7.34 14.01 15.14
C GLU A 92 7.22 15.48 15.59
N GLU A 93 6.18 16.18 15.10
CA GLU A 93 5.85 17.54 15.55
C GLU A 93 5.24 17.57 16.97
N GLY A 94 5.03 16.41 17.61
CA GLY A 94 4.41 16.32 18.94
C GLY A 94 2.90 16.59 18.95
N ARG A 95 2.23 16.54 17.79
CA ARG A 95 0.82 16.87 17.67
C ARG A 95 -0.11 15.81 18.27
N PHE A 96 0.37 14.58 18.41
CA PHE A 96 -0.33 13.47 19.07
C PHE A 96 0.67 12.44 19.62
N GLN A 97 0.16 11.51 20.46
CA GLN A 97 0.91 10.33 20.90
C GLN A 97 0.33 9.06 20.26
N LEU A 98 1.17 8.05 20.02
CA LEU A 98 0.72 6.79 19.41
C LEU A 98 -0.39 6.10 20.21
N ASP A 99 -0.34 6.21 21.53
CA ASP A 99 -1.31 5.59 22.44
C ASP A 99 -2.47 6.52 22.83
N ASP A 100 -2.56 7.72 22.22
CA ASP A 100 -3.74 8.57 22.37
C ASP A 100 -4.97 7.84 21.78
N PRO A 101 -6.13 7.90 22.47
CA PRO A 101 -7.37 7.41 21.91
C PRO A 101 -7.76 8.25 20.69
N VAL A 102 -8.16 7.59 19.61
CA VAL A 102 -8.59 8.25 18.36
C VAL A 102 -9.71 9.26 18.63
N SER A 103 -10.59 8.96 19.58
CA SER A 103 -11.69 9.82 20.00
C SER A 103 -11.29 11.18 20.57
N ARG A 104 -10.03 11.37 20.94
CA ARG A 104 -9.49 12.68 21.31
C ARG A 104 -9.51 13.67 20.13
N TYR A 105 -9.35 13.16 18.91
CA TYR A 105 -9.27 13.93 17.68
C TYR A 105 -10.52 13.79 16.82
N ILE A 106 -11.16 12.62 16.87
CA ILE A 106 -12.41 12.27 16.17
C ILE A 106 -13.40 11.73 17.21
N PRO A 107 -14.08 12.64 17.95
CA PRO A 107 -14.92 12.27 19.10
C PRO A 107 -16.03 11.27 18.78
N GLU A 108 -16.53 11.28 17.55
CA GLU A 108 -17.62 10.42 17.08
C GLU A 108 -17.26 8.93 17.19
N LEU A 109 -15.99 8.58 17.08
CA LEU A 109 -15.51 7.19 17.19
C LEU A 109 -15.40 6.68 18.63
N GLY A 110 -15.57 7.56 19.63
CA GLY A 110 -15.46 7.20 21.04
C GLY A 110 -16.57 6.32 21.59
N SER A 111 -17.72 6.26 20.92
CA SER A 111 -18.93 5.52 21.36
C SER A 111 -19.14 4.20 20.60
N MET A 112 -18.23 3.80 19.73
CA MET A 112 -18.36 2.54 18.97
C MET A 112 -18.33 1.32 19.90
N LYS A 113 -19.21 0.35 19.61
CA LYS A 113 -19.34 -0.91 20.35
C LYS A 113 -18.85 -2.08 19.53
N VAL A 114 -18.42 -3.13 20.19
CA VAL A 114 -17.98 -4.38 19.54
C VAL A 114 -19.17 -5.28 19.31
N LEU A 115 -19.30 -5.81 18.08
CA LEU A 115 -20.25 -6.89 17.80
C LEU A 115 -19.64 -8.20 18.30
N GLN A 116 -20.24 -8.74 19.38
CA GLN A 116 -19.82 -10.02 19.93
C GLN A 116 -20.47 -11.16 19.12
N ASP A 117 -19.66 -12.02 18.53
CA ASP A 117 -20.13 -13.18 17.80
C ASP A 117 -20.81 -14.18 18.76
N GLY A 118 -22.12 -14.15 18.76
CA GLY A 118 -22.96 -15.13 19.40
C GLY A 118 -24.11 -15.49 18.46
N ASN A 119 -23.98 -16.56 17.70
CA ASN A 119 -25.06 -17.15 16.88
C ASN A 119 -25.65 -16.27 15.76
N GLY A 120 -24.87 -15.36 15.16
CA GLY A 120 -25.33 -14.56 14.03
C GLY A 120 -26.36 -13.47 14.35
N ALA A 121 -26.63 -13.22 15.61
CA ALA A 121 -27.52 -12.13 16.01
C ALA A 121 -26.75 -10.80 16.04
N VAL A 122 -27.00 -9.94 15.06
CA VAL A 122 -26.43 -8.58 14.88
C VAL A 122 -26.68 -7.65 16.09
N ASN A 123 -27.38 -8.10 17.13
CA ASN A 123 -27.86 -7.28 18.24
C ASN A 123 -27.04 -7.42 19.54
N ASN A 124 -25.97 -8.24 19.56
CA ASN A 124 -25.17 -8.40 20.77
C ASN A 124 -23.96 -7.45 20.76
N LEU A 125 -24.20 -6.19 21.09
CA LEU A 125 -23.19 -5.14 21.17
C LEU A 125 -22.69 -5.02 22.61
N VAL A 126 -21.35 -5.09 22.77
CA VAL A 126 -20.69 -4.89 24.06
C VAL A 126 -19.74 -3.69 24.01
N GLU A 127 -19.42 -3.13 25.17
CA GLU A 127 -18.42 -2.08 25.28
C GLU A 127 -17.03 -2.67 24.88
N PRO A 128 -16.20 -1.90 24.17
CA PRO A 128 -14.82 -2.31 23.91
C PRO A 128 -14.04 -2.37 25.23
N GLU A 129 -13.09 -3.31 25.35
CA GLU A 129 -12.22 -3.42 26.53
C GLU A 129 -11.38 -2.15 26.75
N ARG A 130 -11.03 -1.46 25.68
CA ARG A 130 -10.42 -0.13 25.65
C ARG A 130 -10.80 0.61 24.37
N GLN A 131 -10.58 1.90 24.35
CA GLN A 131 -10.74 2.67 23.11
C GLN A 131 -9.62 2.33 22.11
N MET A 132 -9.91 2.49 20.80
CA MET A 132 -8.89 2.37 19.76
C MET A 132 -7.91 3.54 19.85
N THR A 133 -6.63 3.26 19.67
CA THR A 133 -5.56 4.25 19.66
C THR A 133 -5.09 4.56 18.24
N VAL A 134 -4.33 5.64 18.06
CA VAL A 134 -3.70 5.96 16.79
C VAL A 134 -2.74 4.83 16.34
N ARG A 135 -2.02 4.21 17.29
CA ARG A 135 -1.20 3.02 17.03
C ARG A 135 -2.01 1.88 16.45
N ASP A 136 -3.23 1.66 16.93
CA ASP A 136 -4.10 0.60 16.41
C ASP A 136 -4.55 0.85 14.97
N LEU A 137 -4.74 2.12 14.57
CA LEU A 137 -5.01 2.48 13.18
C LEU A 137 -3.80 2.14 12.28
N LEU A 138 -2.60 2.56 12.69
CA LEU A 138 -1.35 2.38 11.94
C LEU A 138 -1.00 0.91 11.73
N ARG A 139 -1.33 0.02 12.67
CA ARG A 139 -0.99 -1.41 12.62
C ARG A 139 -2.17 -2.35 12.38
N HIS A 140 -3.34 -1.83 12.00
CA HIS A 140 -4.56 -2.61 11.75
C HIS A 140 -5.05 -3.48 12.94
N THR A 141 -4.94 -2.97 14.17
CA THR A 141 -5.48 -3.62 15.37
C THR A 141 -6.63 -2.84 16.01
N SER A 142 -7.25 -1.94 15.26
CA SER A 142 -8.31 -1.04 15.76
C SER A 142 -9.66 -1.72 16.02
N GLY A 143 -9.84 -2.98 15.59
CA GLY A 143 -11.12 -3.68 15.62
C GLY A 143 -12.07 -3.29 14.48
N LEU A 144 -11.66 -2.40 13.58
CA LEU A 144 -12.43 -2.05 12.38
C LEU A 144 -12.38 -3.17 11.33
N SER A 145 -13.35 -3.20 10.42
CA SER A 145 -13.38 -4.07 9.23
C SER A 145 -13.13 -3.26 7.96
N LEU A 146 -12.97 -3.94 6.83
CA LEU A 146 -12.71 -3.27 5.53
C LEU A 146 -14.00 -2.93 4.77
N GLY A 147 -15.06 -3.75 4.91
CA GLY A 147 -16.28 -3.58 4.12
C GLY A 147 -16.20 -4.14 2.71
N ILE A 148 -15.29 -5.09 2.44
CA ILE A 148 -15.13 -5.75 1.13
C ILE A 148 -15.33 -7.26 1.31
N SER A 149 -16.43 -7.79 0.80
CA SER A 149 -16.83 -9.19 1.03
C SER A 149 -15.91 -10.24 0.41
N LEU A 150 -15.14 -9.89 -0.62
CA LEU A 150 -14.16 -10.79 -1.24
C LEU A 150 -12.97 -11.13 -0.31
N LEU A 151 -12.67 -10.25 0.64
CA LEU A 151 -11.56 -10.45 1.57
C LEU A 151 -12.00 -11.09 2.88
N GLU A 152 -13.21 -10.80 3.35
CA GLU A 152 -13.73 -11.30 4.61
C GLU A 152 -15.26 -11.50 4.56
N ALA A 153 -15.71 -12.69 4.91
CA ALA A 153 -17.13 -13.00 5.06
C ALA A 153 -17.53 -12.97 6.55
N SER A 154 -17.65 -11.76 7.14
CA SER A 154 -18.13 -11.58 8.50
C SER A 154 -19.39 -10.70 8.54
N PRO A 155 -20.25 -10.83 9.58
CA PRO A 155 -21.41 -9.95 9.73
C PRO A 155 -21.07 -8.47 9.73
N VAL A 156 -19.99 -8.06 10.41
CA VAL A 156 -19.54 -6.66 10.45
C VAL A 156 -19.07 -6.19 9.08
N ASN A 157 -18.33 -7.03 8.36
CA ASN A 157 -17.87 -6.67 7.02
C ASN A 157 -19.05 -6.42 6.07
N LYS A 158 -20.12 -7.22 6.18
CA LYS A 158 -21.37 -6.98 5.43
C LYS A 158 -22.04 -5.68 5.83
N ILE A 159 -22.11 -5.36 7.12
CA ILE A 159 -22.66 -4.07 7.63
C ILE A 159 -21.87 -2.90 7.04
N TYR A 160 -20.55 -2.96 7.02
CA TYR A 160 -19.68 -1.91 6.46
C TYR A 160 -19.88 -1.76 4.96
N GLN A 161 -20.03 -2.88 4.24
CA GLN A 161 -20.35 -2.86 2.81
C GLN A 161 -21.70 -2.21 2.52
N ASP A 162 -22.74 -2.56 3.30
CA ASP A 162 -24.10 -2.00 3.14
C ASP A 162 -24.17 -0.51 3.47
N ALA A 163 -23.28 -0.03 4.34
CA ALA A 163 -23.15 1.39 4.67
C ALA A 163 -22.43 2.20 3.59
N ASP A 164 -21.91 1.55 2.53
CA ASP A 164 -21.22 2.21 1.41
C ASP A 164 -20.09 3.15 1.88
N LEU A 165 -19.20 2.61 2.74
CA LEU A 165 -18.09 3.38 3.31
C LEU A 165 -17.04 3.78 2.27
N HIS A 166 -17.00 3.12 1.10
CA HIS A 166 -16.10 3.43 0.01
C HIS A 166 -16.71 4.31 -1.09
N ASN A 167 -17.79 5.03 -0.81
CA ASN A 167 -18.45 5.93 -1.75
C ASN A 167 -17.51 7.05 -2.20
N ALA A 168 -17.22 7.11 -3.49
CA ALA A 168 -16.27 8.09 -4.05
C ALA A 168 -16.73 9.56 -3.96
N ASN A 169 -18.03 9.82 -3.70
CA ASN A 169 -18.60 11.16 -3.66
C ASN A 169 -18.72 11.75 -2.24
N GLN A 170 -18.35 10.98 -1.21
CA GLN A 170 -18.34 11.46 0.17
C GLN A 170 -16.96 12.03 0.55
N THR A 171 -16.89 12.77 1.65
CA THR A 171 -15.63 13.20 2.26
C THR A 171 -15.13 12.17 3.29
N LEU A 172 -13.88 12.29 3.75
CA LEU A 172 -13.35 11.49 4.87
C LEU A 172 -14.15 11.75 6.16
N GLU A 173 -14.63 12.96 6.38
CA GLU A 173 -15.50 13.31 7.51
C GLU A 173 -16.84 12.58 7.44
N GLU A 174 -17.52 12.63 6.29
CA GLU A 174 -18.81 11.93 6.09
C GLU A 174 -18.65 10.41 6.22
N MET A 175 -17.56 9.85 5.70
CA MET A 175 -17.23 8.43 5.89
C MET A 175 -17.07 8.10 7.38
N THR A 176 -16.34 8.92 8.12
CA THR A 176 -16.07 8.71 9.55
C THR A 176 -17.36 8.85 10.39
N LEU A 177 -18.24 9.81 10.06
CA LEU A 177 -19.55 9.93 10.68
C LEU A 177 -20.44 8.71 10.43
N LYS A 178 -20.47 8.16 9.21
CA LYS A 178 -21.16 6.89 8.93
C LYS A 178 -20.56 5.74 9.75
N LEU A 179 -19.22 5.62 9.74
CA LEU A 179 -18.48 4.58 10.44
C LEU A 179 -18.77 4.58 11.94
N SER A 180 -18.91 5.75 12.57
CA SER A 180 -19.18 5.89 14.00
C SER A 180 -20.51 5.27 14.46
N GLN A 181 -21.44 5.05 13.54
CA GLN A 181 -22.74 4.42 13.79
C GLN A 181 -22.72 2.90 13.65
N LEU A 182 -21.57 2.33 13.28
CA LEU A 182 -21.41 0.91 12.99
C LEU A 182 -20.60 0.22 14.09
N PRO A 183 -20.77 -1.10 14.28
CA PRO A 183 -20.01 -1.82 15.29
C PRO A 183 -18.56 -2.08 14.85
N LEU A 184 -17.68 -2.23 15.83
CA LEU A 184 -16.36 -2.84 15.65
C LEU A 184 -16.51 -4.36 15.44
N ALA A 185 -15.62 -4.92 14.64
CA ALA A 185 -15.54 -6.37 14.40
C ALA A 185 -14.79 -7.13 15.51
N GLY A 186 -14.03 -6.43 16.34
CA GLY A 186 -13.28 -6.99 17.46
C GLY A 186 -12.87 -5.92 18.46
N HIS A 187 -12.36 -6.34 19.62
CA HIS A 187 -11.83 -5.42 20.62
C HIS A 187 -10.53 -4.78 20.11
N PRO A 188 -10.37 -3.45 20.22
CA PRO A 188 -9.13 -2.79 19.84
C PRO A 188 -7.91 -3.39 20.54
N GLY A 189 -6.91 -3.76 19.75
CA GLY A 189 -5.67 -4.40 20.21
C GLY A 189 -5.70 -5.92 20.30
N ALA A 190 -6.86 -6.57 20.17
CA ALA A 190 -6.99 -8.00 20.36
C ALA A 190 -6.45 -8.84 19.19
N GLU A 191 -6.64 -8.35 17.97
CA GLU A 191 -6.24 -9.08 16.75
C GLU A 191 -5.82 -8.11 15.65
N TRP A 192 -5.02 -8.60 14.71
CA TRP A 192 -4.77 -7.91 13.44
C TRP A 192 -5.92 -8.17 12.46
N ARG A 193 -6.50 -7.09 11.93
CA ARG A 193 -7.59 -7.16 10.96
C ARG A 193 -7.40 -6.08 9.90
N TYR A 194 -7.19 -6.52 8.65
CA TYR A 194 -7.10 -5.59 7.53
C TYR A 194 -8.38 -4.78 7.39
N SER A 195 -8.28 -3.46 7.39
CA SER A 195 -9.46 -2.62 7.64
C SER A 195 -9.37 -1.24 6.99
N ILE A 196 -10.48 -0.50 7.10
CA ILE A 196 -10.60 0.93 6.75
C ILE A 196 -9.81 1.86 7.71
N ALA A 197 -9.01 1.29 8.62
CA ALA A 197 -8.27 2.06 9.63
C ALA A 197 -7.39 3.15 9.02
N THR A 198 -6.81 2.93 7.84
CA THR A 198 -5.94 3.91 7.18
C THR A 198 -6.74 5.09 6.59
N ASP A 199 -8.01 4.89 6.24
CA ASP A 199 -8.91 5.99 5.86
C ASP A 199 -9.27 6.84 7.08
N VAL A 200 -9.48 6.21 8.25
CA VAL A 200 -9.62 6.92 9.53
C VAL A 200 -8.34 7.68 9.89
N LEU A 201 -7.17 7.09 9.61
CA LEU A 201 -5.88 7.75 9.79
C LEU A 201 -5.72 8.98 8.88
N ALA A 202 -6.19 8.91 7.63
CA ALA A 202 -6.23 10.07 6.73
C ALA A 202 -7.12 11.19 7.29
N ARG A 203 -8.31 10.84 7.83
CA ARG A 203 -9.16 11.82 8.54
C ARG A 203 -8.45 12.42 9.76
N LEU A 204 -7.73 11.62 10.52
CA LEU A 204 -6.91 12.10 11.65
C LEU A 204 -5.89 13.14 11.18
N VAL A 205 -5.21 12.89 10.06
CA VAL A 205 -4.27 13.85 9.45
C VAL A 205 -4.98 15.16 9.11
N GLU A 206 -6.16 15.13 8.47
CA GLU A 206 -6.95 16.35 8.20
C GLU A 206 -7.28 17.13 9.47
N VAL A 207 -7.76 16.43 10.50
CA VAL A 207 -8.17 17.07 11.77
C VAL A 207 -6.99 17.73 12.48
N ILE A 208 -5.84 17.05 12.52
CA ILE A 208 -4.66 17.53 13.25
C ILE A 208 -3.92 18.62 12.47
N SER A 209 -3.80 18.48 11.15
CA SER A 209 -3.11 19.46 10.30
C SER A 209 -3.97 20.70 10.03
N GLY A 210 -5.31 20.53 9.98
CA GLY A 210 -6.25 21.55 9.52
C GLY A 210 -6.26 21.73 8.01
N MET A 211 -5.68 20.81 7.24
CA MET A 211 -5.57 20.83 5.77
C MET A 211 -6.36 19.66 5.16
N PRO A 212 -6.91 19.79 3.94
CA PRO A 212 -7.36 18.65 3.15
C PRO A 212 -6.24 17.63 2.99
N PHE A 213 -6.60 16.34 2.95
CA PHE A 213 -5.60 15.27 2.99
C PHE A 213 -4.68 15.27 1.76
N ASP A 214 -5.20 15.54 0.57
CA ASP A 214 -4.40 15.64 -0.66
C ASP A 214 -3.40 16.82 -0.61
N GLU A 215 -3.82 17.96 -0.08
CA GLU A 215 -2.96 19.13 0.08
C GLU A 215 -1.86 18.85 1.12
N TYR A 216 -2.20 18.14 2.21
CA TYR A 216 -1.21 17.75 3.21
C TYR A 216 -0.17 16.80 2.62
N LEU A 217 -0.58 15.78 1.86
CA LEU A 217 0.35 14.86 1.20
C LEU A 217 1.26 15.57 0.19
N SER A 218 0.72 16.48 -0.63
CA SER A 218 1.52 17.29 -1.55
C SER A 218 2.59 18.06 -0.79
N HIS A 219 2.18 18.84 0.20
CA HIS A 219 3.08 19.70 0.96
C HIS A 219 4.15 18.93 1.74
N SER A 220 3.76 17.83 2.40
CA SER A 220 4.63 17.14 3.36
C SER A 220 5.47 16.02 2.74
N ILE A 221 5.05 15.47 1.58
CA ILE A 221 5.71 14.30 0.98
C ILE A 221 5.98 14.50 -0.51
N PHE A 222 4.94 14.80 -1.34
CA PHE A 222 5.09 14.71 -2.78
C PHE A 222 5.95 15.82 -3.36
N ASP A 223 5.72 17.07 -2.97
CA ASP A 223 6.48 18.22 -3.46
C ASP A 223 7.96 18.15 -3.00
N PRO A 224 8.25 17.88 -1.70
CA PRO A 224 9.64 17.72 -1.25
C PRO A 224 10.40 16.60 -1.95
N LEU A 225 9.72 15.47 -2.24
CA LEU A 225 10.32 14.32 -2.93
C LEU A 225 10.22 14.43 -4.46
N SER A 226 9.64 15.51 -5.00
CA SER A 226 9.38 15.68 -6.45
C SER A 226 8.61 14.49 -7.06
N MET A 227 7.59 13.99 -6.36
CA MET A 227 6.70 12.92 -6.81
C MET A 227 5.55 13.51 -7.65
N ASN A 228 5.88 14.03 -8.83
CA ASN A 228 4.99 14.87 -9.63
C ASN A 228 3.84 14.12 -10.32
N ASP A 229 3.89 12.79 -10.36
CA ASP A 229 2.87 11.93 -10.96
C ASP A 229 2.09 11.13 -9.91
N THR A 230 2.25 11.52 -8.63
CA THR A 230 1.57 10.87 -7.50
C THR A 230 0.47 11.78 -6.95
N GLY A 231 -0.73 11.22 -6.76
CA GLY A 231 -1.88 11.97 -6.23
C GLY A 231 -3.17 11.17 -6.28
N PHE A 232 -4.29 11.81 -5.95
CA PHE A 232 -5.61 11.16 -5.93
C PHE A 232 -6.30 11.12 -7.30
N HIS A 233 -5.75 11.77 -8.30
CA HIS A 233 -6.24 11.72 -9.69
C HIS A 233 -5.12 12.04 -10.66
N VAL A 234 -5.29 11.62 -11.89
CA VAL A 234 -4.40 11.92 -13.01
C VAL A 234 -4.82 13.25 -13.62
N GLN A 235 -3.89 14.18 -13.75
CA GLN A 235 -4.12 15.46 -14.43
C GLN A 235 -4.47 15.22 -15.89
N GLN A 236 -5.31 16.07 -16.48
CA GLN A 236 -5.87 15.87 -17.83
C GLN A 236 -4.78 15.73 -18.91
N GLU A 237 -3.69 16.46 -18.79
CA GLU A 237 -2.55 16.41 -19.72
C GLU A 237 -1.72 15.12 -19.60
N LYS A 238 -1.92 14.34 -18.55
CA LYS A 238 -1.20 13.10 -18.28
C LYS A 238 -2.07 11.84 -18.49
N ILE A 239 -3.34 12.00 -18.87
CA ILE A 239 -4.32 10.92 -18.93
C ILE A 239 -3.91 9.80 -19.91
N GLU A 240 -3.17 10.14 -20.97
CA GLU A 240 -2.68 9.17 -21.94
C GLU A 240 -1.65 8.19 -21.38
N ARG A 241 -1.03 8.52 -20.23
CA ARG A 241 -0.09 7.64 -19.51
C ARG A 241 -0.78 6.74 -18.46
N PHE A 242 -2.11 6.85 -18.32
CA PHE A 242 -2.85 6.13 -17.29
C PHE A 242 -3.22 4.72 -17.76
N ALA A 243 -2.68 3.69 -17.11
CA ALA A 243 -2.86 2.30 -17.48
C ALA A 243 -4.30 1.79 -17.26
N THR A 244 -4.79 0.98 -18.19
CA THR A 244 -6.07 0.27 -18.10
C THR A 244 -5.95 -0.91 -17.12
N VAL A 245 -6.99 -1.10 -16.28
CA VAL A 245 -7.06 -2.26 -15.38
C VAL A 245 -7.68 -3.44 -16.09
N TYR A 246 -7.07 -4.60 -15.96
CA TYR A 246 -7.52 -5.86 -16.56
C TYR A 246 -7.88 -6.90 -15.49
N GLY A 247 -8.70 -7.84 -15.88
CA GLY A 247 -9.01 -9.06 -15.15
C GLY A 247 -9.34 -10.18 -16.13
N LEU A 248 -9.74 -11.33 -15.60
CA LEU A 248 -10.14 -12.45 -16.45
C LEU A 248 -11.66 -12.50 -16.62
N THR A 249 -12.09 -12.77 -17.86
CA THR A 249 -13.46 -13.18 -18.14
C THR A 249 -13.74 -14.57 -17.53
N PRO A 250 -15.01 -15.01 -17.45
CA PRO A 250 -15.33 -16.38 -17.06
C PRO A 250 -14.70 -17.46 -17.95
N SER A 251 -14.36 -17.13 -19.22
CA SER A 251 -13.62 -18.01 -20.15
C SER A 251 -12.09 -18.00 -19.91
N GLY A 252 -11.58 -17.14 -19.01
CA GLY A 252 -10.16 -17.04 -18.70
C GLY A 252 -9.37 -16.09 -19.61
N GLU A 253 -10.05 -15.29 -20.42
CA GLU A 253 -9.43 -14.31 -21.32
C GLU A 253 -9.18 -12.98 -20.59
N LEU A 254 -8.05 -12.33 -20.89
CA LEU A 254 -7.72 -11.01 -20.34
C LEU A 254 -8.65 -9.94 -20.94
N SER A 255 -9.36 -9.21 -20.08
CA SER A 255 -10.32 -8.18 -20.48
C SER A 255 -10.24 -6.97 -19.58
N PRO A 256 -10.46 -5.75 -20.12
CA PRO A 256 -10.50 -4.56 -19.27
C PRO A 256 -11.65 -4.65 -18.27
N ILE A 257 -11.36 -4.25 -17.03
CA ILE A 257 -12.38 -4.16 -15.97
C ILE A 257 -12.83 -2.71 -15.87
N GLY A 258 -14.11 -2.46 -16.14
CA GLY A 258 -14.75 -1.20 -15.81
C GLY A 258 -14.89 -1.07 -14.29
N LEU A 259 -14.00 -0.34 -13.65
CA LEU A 259 -14.14 -0.07 -12.23
C LEU A 259 -15.22 0.99 -12.02
N PRO A 260 -16.16 0.78 -11.07
CA PRO A 260 -17.17 1.79 -10.74
C PRO A 260 -16.56 3.14 -10.34
N SER A 261 -15.29 3.10 -9.93
CA SER A 261 -14.52 4.25 -9.45
C SER A 261 -13.65 4.92 -10.51
N GLU A 262 -13.75 4.60 -11.81
CA GLU A 262 -12.85 5.18 -12.83
C GLU A 262 -12.87 6.71 -12.85
N LYS A 263 -14.04 7.32 -12.69
CA LYS A 263 -14.17 8.78 -12.64
C LYS A 263 -13.39 9.43 -11.50
N ARG A 264 -13.16 8.71 -10.39
CA ARG A 264 -12.39 9.25 -9.25
C ARG A 264 -10.92 9.49 -9.59
N TYR A 265 -10.39 8.77 -10.59
CA TYR A 265 -8.98 8.93 -10.99
C TYR A 265 -8.77 9.94 -12.13
N THR A 266 -9.83 10.43 -12.75
CA THR A 266 -9.74 11.44 -13.81
C THR A 266 -10.19 12.84 -13.38
N GLN A 267 -10.67 12.96 -12.15
CA GLN A 267 -11.07 14.21 -11.49
C GLN A 267 -10.75 14.09 -10.01
N ARG A 268 -10.51 15.20 -9.31
CA ARG A 268 -10.31 15.20 -7.86
C ARG A 268 -11.53 14.58 -7.18
N PRO A 269 -11.38 13.44 -6.48
CA PRO A 269 -12.51 12.78 -5.82
C PRO A 269 -12.93 13.54 -4.56
N GLY A 270 -14.18 13.33 -4.12
CA GLY A 270 -14.61 13.74 -2.79
C GLY A 270 -13.95 12.89 -1.70
N PHE A 271 -13.86 11.58 -1.92
CA PHE A 271 -13.27 10.63 -0.98
C PHE A 271 -11.77 10.46 -1.23
N LEU A 272 -10.97 11.15 -0.42
CA LEU A 272 -9.51 11.08 -0.44
C LEU A 272 -9.03 9.87 0.36
N SER A 273 -9.30 8.66 -0.15
CA SER A 273 -9.00 7.43 0.58
C SER A 273 -7.53 7.28 0.92
N GLY A 274 -7.21 7.29 2.21
CA GLY A 274 -5.86 6.98 2.70
C GLY A 274 -5.51 5.51 2.58
N GLY A 275 -6.49 4.66 2.31
CA GLY A 275 -6.32 3.23 2.18
C GLY A 275 -6.02 2.73 0.77
N ASP A 276 -6.49 3.43 -0.30
CA ASP A 276 -6.40 2.93 -1.67
C ASP A 276 -6.48 4.01 -2.76
N GLY A 277 -6.47 5.29 -2.41
CA GLY A 277 -6.87 6.39 -3.29
C GLY A 277 -5.82 6.87 -4.29
N LEU A 278 -4.55 6.57 -4.10
CA LEU A 278 -3.48 7.17 -4.89
C LEU A 278 -3.26 6.48 -6.24
N VAL A 279 -2.84 7.30 -7.20
CA VAL A 279 -2.12 6.88 -8.40
C VAL A 279 -0.66 7.28 -8.26
N SER A 280 0.25 6.58 -8.95
CA SER A 280 1.69 6.87 -8.96
C SER A 280 2.38 6.22 -10.15
N THR A 281 3.66 6.50 -10.31
CA THR A 281 4.58 5.83 -11.25
C THR A 281 5.65 5.06 -10.48
N ALA A 282 6.35 4.12 -11.12
CA ALA A 282 7.47 3.42 -10.51
C ALA A 282 8.60 4.38 -10.11
N PRO A 283 9.00 5.40 -10.93
CA PRO A 283 9.97 6.39 -10.52
C PRO A 283 9.58 7.22 -9.29
N ASP A 284 8.33 7.67 -9.20
CA ASP A 284 7.89 8.44 -8.03
C ASP A 284 7.86 7.57 -6.77
N TYR A 285 7.36 6.34 -6.90
CA TYR A 285 7.32 5.43 -5.74
C TYR A 285 8.73 4.98 -5.30
N LEU A 286 9.70 4.91 -6.23
CA LEU A 286 11.11 4.70 -5.88
C LEU A 286 11.64 5.82 -4.98
N LYS A 287 11.31 7.08 -5.25
CA LYS A 287 11.73 8.21 -4.40
C LYS A 287 11.22 8.06 -2.97
N PHE A 288 9.95 7.64 -2.82
CA PHE A 288 9.37 7.33 -1.51
C PHE A 288 10.12 6.17 -0.82
N CYS A 289 10.37 5.07 -1.53
CA CYS A 289 11.11 3.93 -0.98
C CYS A 289 12.54 4.30 -0.60
N GLN A 290 13.23 5.09 -1.44
CA GLN A 290 14.61 5.52 -1.16
C GLN A 290 14.66 6.48 0.03
N MET A 291 13.71 7.41 0.14
CA MET A 291 13.57 8.25 1.32
C MET A 291 13.44 7.40 2.60
N MET A 292 12.63 6.35 2.56
CA MET A 292 12.46 5.42 3.68
C MET A 292 13.75 4.64 3.97
N LEU A 293 14.42 4.10 2.94
CA LEU A 293 15.70 3.37 3.08
C LEU A 293 16.80 4.24 3.69
N ASN A 294 16.83 5.52 3.32
CA ASN A 294 17.79 6.49 3.82
C ASN A 294 17.43 7.09 5.20
N GLY A 295 16.49 6.46 5.93
CA GLY A 295 16.10 6.90 7.25
C GLY A 295 15.38 8.25 7.26
N GLY A 296 14.50 8.46 6.27
CA GLY A 296 13.60 9.61 6.19
C GLY A 296 14.12 10.79 5.38
N VAL A 297 15.15 10.60 4.55
CA VAL A 297 15.79 11.66 3.74
C VAL A 297 15.96 11.22 2.30
N LEU A 298 15.70 12.11 1.37
CA LEU A 298 16.10 11.97 -0.04
C LEU A 298 16.63 13.32 -0.52
N ASP A 299 17.83 13.35 -1.10
CA ASP A 299 18.54 14.58 -1.43
C ASP A 299 18.58 15.55 -0.23
N ASP A 300 18.11 16.77 -0.42
CA ASP A 300 18.04 17.79 0.65
C ASP A 300 16.71 17.74 1.44
N ALA A 301 15.77 16.87 1.07
CA ALA A 301 14.45 16.79 1.70
C ALA A 301 14.44 15.77 2.85
N ARG A 302 14.18 16.26 4.06
CA ARG A 302 13.91 15.42 5.23
C ARG A 302 12.41 15.35 5.48
N ILE A 303 11.84 14.15 5.33
CA ILE A 303 10.43 13.87 5.59
C ILE A 303 10.24 13.38 7.03
N LEU A 304 11.12 12.47 7.46
CA LEU A 304 11.10 11.89 8.82
C LEU A 304 12.51 11.87 9.43
N GLY A 305 12.55 11.75 10.74
CA GLY A 305 13.79 11.42 11.45
C GLY A 305 14.09 9.93 11.33
N ARG A 306 15.38 9.57 11.30
CA ARG A 306 15.82 8.16 11.19
C ARG A 306 15.17 7.25 12.25
N ARG A 307 15.07 7.72 13.50
CA ARG A 307 14.49 6.92 14.59
C ARG A 307 12.99 6.67 14.43
N THR A 308 12.29 7.56 13.71
CA THR A 308 10.86 7.34 13.37
C THR A 308 10.74 6.28 12.30
N VAL A 309 11.59 6.31 11.28
CA VAL A 309 11.64 5.24 10.27
C VAL A 309 11.97 3.89 10.93
N ASP A 310 13.00 3.84 11.79
CA ASP A 310 13.34 2.63 12.56
C ASP A 310 12.13 2.11 13.37
N LEU A 311 11.36 3.01 14.01
CA LEU A 311 10.16 2.65 14.75
C LEU A 311 9.04 2.12 13.84
N MET A 312 8.84 2.72 12.67
CA MET A 312 7.78 2.33 11.74
C MET A 312 8.02 0.94 11.13
N THR A 313 9.28 0.56 10.95
CA THR A 313 9.70 -0.63 10.19
C THR A 313 10.12 -1.81 11.08
N ILE A 314 9.76 -1.81 12.36
CA ILE A 314 9.85 -2.99 13.23
C ILE A 314 8.46 -3.61 13.45
N ASN A 315 8.44 -4.88 13.87
CA ASN A 315 7.18 -5.55 14.19
C ASN A 315 6.53 -4.98 15.46
N HIS A 316 5.26 -4.57 15.36
CA HIS A 316 4.44 -4.07 16.47
C HIS A 316 3.36 -5.05 16.92
N LEU A 317 3.26 -6.23 16.28
CA LEU A 317 2.27 -7.23 16.66
C LEU A 317 2.77 -8.10 17.80
N GLN A 318 1.85 -8.50 18.64
CA GLN A 318 2.12 -9.51 19.67
C GLN A 318 2.22 -10.91 19.01
N PRO A 319 2.95 -11.85 19.59
CA PRO A 319 3.10 -13.20 19.03
C PRO A 319 1.77 -13.90 18.75
N GLU A 320 0.75 -13.65 19.57
CA GLU A 320 -0.59 -14.24 19.44
C GLU A 320 -1.36 -13.72 18.20
N SER A 321 -0.95 -12.56 17.66
CA SER A 321 -1.51 -11.97 16.45
C SER A 321 -0.73 -12.34 15.18
N MET A 322 0.25 -13.24 15.29
CA MET A 322 1.11 -13.66 14.19
C MET A 322 0.91 -15.14 13.85
N PRO A 323 1.05 -15.54 12.57
CA PRO A 323 1.11 -14.66 11.41
C PRO A 323 -0.23 -13.94 11.18
N PHE A 324 -0.18 -12.68 10.82
CA PHE A 324 -1.39 -11.94 10.47
C PHE A 324 -2.01 -12.47 9.16
N GLN A 325 -3.31 -12.27 8.95
CA GLN A 325 -4.01 -12.77 7.78
C GLN A 325 -4.84 -11.68 7.12
N ILE A 326 -4.56 -11.38 5.86
CA ILE A 326 -5.37 -10.44 5.05
C ILE A 326 -6.73 -11.09 4.75
N SER A 327 -6.72 -12.37 4.39
CA SER A 327 -7.91 -13.20 4.20
C SER A 327 -7.54 -14.69 4.33
N ARG A 328 -8.53 -15.57 4.44
CA ARG A 328 -8.28 -17.03 4.47
C ARG A 328 -7.58 -17.56 3.21
N THR A 329 -7.85 -16.95 2.06
CA THR A 329 -7.25 -17.34 0.78
C THR A 329 -5.84 -16.77 0.58
N MET A 330 -5.45 -15.77 1.39
CA MET A 330 -4.16 -15.07 1.30
C MET A 330 -3.24 -15.36 2.50
N SER A 331 -3.56 -16.34 3.33
CA SER A 331 -2.81 -16.64 4.55
C SER A 331 -1.35 -17.07 4.30
N GLY A 332 -1.05 -17.64 3.14
CA GLY A 332 0.32 -18.04 2.79
C GLY A 332 1.28 -16.89 2.50
N PHE A 333 0.77 -15.67 2.22
CA PHE A 333 1.57 -14.52 1.86
C PHE A 333 2.14 -13.75 3.05
N THR A 334 1.65 -14.03 4.25
CA THR A 334 2.02 -13.31 5.47
C THR A 334 2.84 -14.15 6.44
N LYS A 335 3.16 -15.40 6.08
CA LYS A 335 4.04 -16.25 6.88
C LYS A 335 5.44 -15.65 6.96
N GLY A 336 6.03 -15.64 8.13
CA GLY A 336 7.32 -15.02 8.39
C GLY A 336 7.29 -13.49 8.47
N TYR A 337 6.10 -12.88 8.42
CA TYR A 337 5.92 -11.44 8.54
C TYR A 337 5.15 -11.04 9.79
N GLY A 338 5.62 -9.99 10.45
CA GLY A 338 4.88 -9.15 11.36
C GLY A 338 4.39 -7.87 10.67
N PHE A 339 3.86 -6.94 11.45
CA PHE A 339 3.36 -5.66 10.93
C PHE A 339 3.87 -4.49 11.77
N GLY A 340 4.44 -3.51 11.07
CA GLY A 340 4.92 -2.26 11.63
C GLY A 340 3.84 -1.17 11.67
N LEU A 341 4.25 0.08 11.55
CA LEU A 341 3.33 1.22 11.44
C LEU A 341 3.12 1.55 9.95
N GLY A 342 2.28 0.75 9.28
CA GLY A 342 1.91 0.91 7.87
C GLY A 342 2.60 -0.03 6.90
N PHE A 343 3.44 -0.96 7.36
CA PHE A 343 4.21 -1.91 6.54
C PHE A 343 4.11 -3.33 7.10
N ALA A 344 4.09 -4.34 6.22
CA ALA A 344 4.50 -5.68 6.62
C ALA A 344 6.03 -5.70 6.80
N VAL A 345 6.50 -6.44 7.80
CA VAL A 345 7.93 -6.51 8.15
C VAL A 345 8.35 -7.97 8.24
N MET A 346 9.40 -8.36 7.53
CA MET A 346 9.98 -9.71 7.60
C MET A 346 10.56 -9.94 8.99
N THR A 347 10.07 -10.97 9.68
CA THR A 347 10.51 -11.33 11.05
C THR A 347 11.15 -12.71 11.11
N ASP A 348 10.87 -13.56 10.13
CA ASP A 348 11.40 -14.92 10.06
C ASP A 348 11.49 -15.36 8.59
N LEU A 349 12.70 -15.35 8.06
CA LEU A 349 12.96 -15.72 6.66
C LEU A 349 12.69 -17.21 6.40
N ALA A 350 12.91 -18.09 7.40
CA ALA A 350 12.70 -19.53 7.24
C ALA A 350 11.22 -19.90 7.11
N GLU A 351 10.34 -19.16 7.77
CA GLU A 351 8.88 -19.32 7.65
C GLU A 351 8.33 -18.62 6.39
N SER A 352 9.06 -17.63 5.85
CA SER A 352 8.62 -16.86 4.68
C SER A 352 8.64 -17.70 3.42
N THR A 353 7.72 -17.39 2.52
CA THR A 353 7.69 -17.94 1.15
C THR A 353 8.30 -16.98 0.13
N ALA A 354 8.80 -15.83 0.57
CA ALA A 354 9.49 -14.83 -0.24
C ALA A 354 10.97 -14.77 0.10
N MET A 355 11.81 -14.43 -0.89
CA MET A 355 13.20 -14.06 -0.65
C MET A 355 13.27 -12.68 -0.01
N GLY A 356 14.27 -12.43 0.83
CA GLY A 356 14.50 -11.16 1.51
C GLY A 356 15.43 -11.32 2.69
N SER A 357 15.47 -10.30 3.55
CA SER A 357 16.20 -10.30 4.80
C SER A 357 15.26 -9.99 5.97
N GLU A 358 15.56 -10.44 7.18
CA GLU A 358 14.83 -10.02 8.37
C GLU A 358 14.95 -8.49 8.53
N GLY A 359 13.81 -7.82 8.76
CA GLY A 359 13.75 -6.35 8.78
C GLY A 359 13.41 -5.72 7.42
N GLU A 360 13.34 -6.49 6.34
CA GLU A 360 12.74 -6.03 5.09
C GLU A 360 11.28 -5.62 5.34
N TYR A 361 10.83 -4.52 4.71
CA TYR A 361 9.45 -4.08 4.81
C TYR A 361 8.84 -3.84 3.42
N ASN A 362 7.54 -4.11 3.33
CA ASN A 362 6.86 -4.13 2.05
C ASN A 362 5.35 -3.85 2.18
N TRP A 363 4.69 -3.67 1.06
CA TRP A 363 3.26 -3.79 0.89
C TRP A 363 2.91 -3.98 -0.59
N GLY A 364 1.60 -4.20 -0.87
CA GLY A 364 1.10 -4.36 -2.23
C GLY A 364 -0.26 -3.71 -2.44
N GLY A 365 -0.63 -3.53 -3.70
CA GLY A 365 -1.89 -2.96 -4.15
C GLY A 365 -2.77 -3.94 -4.90
N ALA A 366 -4.09 -3.83 -4.72
CA ALA A 366 -5.09 -4.74 -5.25
C ALA A 366 -5.03 -4.94 -6.79
N ALA A 367 -4.46 -3.99 -7.51
CA ALA A 367 -4.25 -4.07 -8.96
C ALA A 367 -2.90 -4.70 -9.36
N THR A 368 -2.32 -5.53 -8.48
CA THR A 368 -1.05 -6.24 -8.70
C THR A 368 0.12 -5.27 -8.85
N THR A 369 0.25 -4.38 -7.87
CA THR A 369 1.40 -3.51 -7.67
C THR A 369 2.10 -3.90 -6.37
N PHE A 370 3.44 -3.92 -6.34
CA PHE A 370 4.23 -4.34 -5.19
C PHE A 370 5.48 -3.50 -5.03
N PHE A 371 5.90 -3.32 -3.79
CA PHE A 371 7.24 -2.84 -3.47
C PHE A 371 7.79 -3.58 -2.26
N TRP A 372 9.10 -3.63 -2.17
CA TRP A 372 9.82 -3.95 -0.94
C TRP A 372 11.06 -3.09 -0.80
N VAL A 373 11.46 -2.89 0.43
CA VAL A 373 12.71 -2.22 0.81
C VAL A 373 13.46 -3.14 1.77
N ASP A 374 14.65 -3.52 1.41
CA ASP A 374 15.54 -4.36 2.22
C ASP A 374 16.73 -3.53 2.72
N PRO A 375 16.71 -3.10 4.00
CA PRO A 375 17.81 -2.30 4.56
C PRO A 375 19.12 -3.06 4.71
N GLN A 376 19.10 -4.40 4.79
CA GLN A 376 20.34 -5.19 4.93
C GLN A 376 21.10 -5.24 3.61
N GLU A 377 20.37 -5.36 2.50
CA GLU A 377 20.93 -5.43 1.15
C GLU A 377 20.98 -4.07 0.45
N HIS A 378 20.54 -3.00 1.12
CA HIS A 378 20.33 -1.67 0.51
C HIS A 378 19.55 -1.75 -0.81
N LEU A 379 18.54 -2.63 -0.86
CA LEU A 379 17.82 -3.02 -2.07
C LEU A 379 16.38 -2.56 -2.04
N ILE A 380 15.92 -2.01 -3.16
CA ILE A 380 14.52 -1.68 -3.40
C ILE A 380 14.06 -2.43 -4.65
N GLY A 381 12.89 -3.06 -4.57
CA GLY A 381 12.22 -3.60 -5.75
C GLY A 381 10.80 -3.06 -5.87
N ILE A 382 10.41 -2.73 -7.10
CA ILE A 382 9.08 -2.23 -7.46
C ILE A 382 8.60 -2.98 -8.69
N LEU A 383 7.39 -3.54 -8.60
CA LEU A 383 6.70 -4.19 -9.70
C LEU A 383 5.31 -3.58 -9.84
N MET A 384 5.00 -3.03 -11.01
CA MET A 384 3.70 -2.42 -11.27
C MET A 384 3.04 -3.03 -12.51
N THR A 385 1.84 -3.51 -12.31
CA THR A 385 0.90 -3.90 -13.38
C THR A 385 -0.48 -3.34 -13.07
N GLN A 386 -1.47 -3.60 -13.90
CA GLN A 386 -2.87 -3.26 -13.62
C GLN A 386 -3.76 -4.48 -13.89
N PHE A 387 -3.65 -5.46 -13.00
CA PHE A 387 -4.41 -6.71 -13.05
C PHE A 387 -5.12 -7.00 -11.72
N MET A 388 -6.38 -7.39 -11.77
CA MET A 388 -7.16 -7.79 -10.60
C MET A 388 -7.76 -9.19 -10.78
N PRO A 389 -7.81 -10.01 -9.73
CA PRO A 389 -7.32 -9.73 -8.37
C PRO A 389 -5.80 -9.93 -8.24
N MET A 390 -5.18 -9.20 -7.30
CA MET A 390 -3.79 -9.45 -6.92
C MET A 390 -3.59 -10.91 -6.45
N TYR A 391 -2.36 -11.40 -6.52
CA TYR A 391 -1.98 -12.78 -6.16
C TYR A 391 -2.67 -13.89 -6.99
N HIS A 392 -3.33 -13.53 -8.10
CA HIS A 392 -3.79 -14.55 -9.06
C HIS A 392 -2.59 -15.26 -9.72
N TYR A 393 -1.54 -14.51 -9.97
CA TYR A 393 -0.23 -15.01 -10.42
C TYR A 393 0.82 -14.75 -9.35
N ASN A 394 1.86 -15.60 -9.27
CA ASN A 394 2.97 -15.46 -8.33
C ASN A 394 4.09 -14.54 -8.86
N ILE A 395 3.75 -13.54 -9.64
CA ILE A 395 4.71 -12.67 -10.33
C ILE A 395 5.59 -11.88 -9.37
N ASP A 396 5.03 -11.45 -8.22
CA ASP A 396 5.75 -10.77 -7.15
C ASP A 396 6.88 -11.61 -6.58
N ARG A 397 6.60 -12.90 -6.28
CA ARG A 397 7.60 -13.83 -5.75
C ARG A 397 8.66 -14.19 -6.79
N GLU A 398 8.23 -14.44 -8.03
CA GLU A 398 9.15 -14.75 -9.13
C GLU A 398 10.10 -13.58 -9.39
N PHE A 399 9.58 -12.36 -9.45
CA PHE A 399 10.39 -11.15 -9.60
C PHE A 399 11.37 -10.98 -8.44
N ARG A 400 10.92 -11.18 -7.21
CA ARG A 400 11.74 -11.06 -6.01
C ARG A 400 12.88 -12.10 -6.01
N ILE A 401 12.62 -13.37 -6.29
CA ILE A 401 13.63 -14.41 -6.40
C ILE A 401 14.69 -14.03 -7.45
N LEU A 402 14.23 -13.50 -8.60
CA LEU A 402 15.12 -13.10 -9.69
C LEU A 402 15.93 -11.84 -9.38
N ALA A 403 15.43 -10.95 -8.53
CA ALA A 403 16.18 -9.81 -8.02
C ALA A 403 17.30 -10.27 -7.08
N TYR A 404 16.97 -11.05 -6.04
CA TYR A 404 17.97 -11.50 -5.06
C TYR A 404 19.01 -12.46 -5.63
N GLN A 405 18.68 -13.32 -6.61
CA GLN A 405 19.69 -14.20 -7.24
C GLN A 405 20.73 -13.42 -8.05
N ALA A 406 20.51 -12.15 -8.33
CA ALA A 406 21.47 -11.29 -9.02
C ALA A 406 22.51 -10.65 -8.08
N LEU A 407 22.34 -10.73 -6.77
CA LEU A 407 23.34 -10.34 -5.78
C LEU A 407 24.55 -11.29 -5.88
N VAL A 408 25.77 -10.75 -5.91
CA VAL A 408 27.02 -11.51 -6.13
C VAL A 408 28.17 -11.11 -5.19
N ASP A 409 27.95 -10.20 -4.28
CA ASP A 409 28.88 -9.76 -3.22
C ASP A 409 28.59 -10.45 -1.87
#